data_14652212e527c3b6f7234de1a41adaf5
#
_entry.id   14652212e527c3b6f7234de1a41adaf5
#
_cell.length_a   1.000
_cell.length_b   1.000
_cell.length_c   1.000
_cell.angle_alpha   90.00
_cell.angle_beta   90.00
_cell.angle_gamma   90.00
#
_symmetry.space_group_name_H-M   'P 1'
#
loop_
_entity.id
_entity.type
_entity.pdbx_description
1 polymer ?
#
loop_
_entity_poly.entity_id
_entity_poly.type
_entity_poly.pdbx_seq_one_letter_code
_entity_poly.pdbx_strand_id
1 'polypeptide(L)'
;MKKLFLLLFIAATVFSCTNNAKDDNSKKNADKRIALRTDTINTVKLTDTLIIFESTCRGCAYERSTNFSISDSMNIIKLDDVITTDNSPADMDGGSISKDLILVPVKTGTTIFRLYKFWAQEKTARDSANFASYEIEVKQ
;
A
#
# COMPACT_ATOMS: atom_id res chain seq x y z
N MET A 1 1.99 -20.83 -80.40
CA MET A 1 2.75 -20.09 -79.31
C MET A 1 1.72 -19.49 -78.38
N LYS A 2 1.30 -20.23 -77.34
CA LYS A 2 0.33 -19.77 -76.33
C LYS A 2 1.00 -19.81 -75.00
N LYS A 3 1.25 -18.64 -74.44
CA LYS A 3 1.85 -18.45 -73.07
C LYS A 3 0.76 -18.66 -72.04
N LEU A 4 0.89 -19.73 -71.27
CA LEU A 4 0.01 -20.05 -70.18
C LEU A 4 0.52 -19.29 -68.92
N PHE A 5 -0.23 -18.29 -68.50
CA PHE A 5 0.02 -17.55 -67.27
C PHE A 5 -0.57 -18.32 -66.06
N LEU A 6 0.30 -18.91 -65.23
CA LEU A 6 -0.08 -19.59 -64.01
C LEU A 6 -0.12 -18.54 -62.86
N LEU A 7 -1.33 -18.13 -62.52
CA LEU A 7 -1.57 -17.24 -61.37
C LEU A 7 -1.53 -18.07 -60.09
N LEU A 8 -0.46 -17.89 -59.31
CA LEU A 8 -0.29 -18.52 -58.02
C LEU A 8 -1.01 -17.65 -56.93
N PHE A 9 -2.17 -18.11 -56.48
CA PHE A 9 -2.89 -17.49 -55.34
C PHE A 9 -2.22 -17.93 -54.03
N ILE A 10 -1.47 -17.04 -53.38
CA ILE A 10 -0.97 -17.23 -52.04
C ILE A 10 -2.08 -16.78 -51.09
N ALA A 11 -2.80 -17.74 -50.51
CA ALA A 11 -3.72 -17.50 -49.39
C ALA A 11 -2.93 -17.28 -48.11
N ALA A 12 -2.79 -16.03 -47.70
CA ALA A 12 -2.26 -15.69 -46.40
C ALA A 12 -3.32 -15.95 -45.32
N THR A 13 -3.21 -17.07 -44.60
CA THR A 13 -4.01 -17.36 -43.43
C THR A 13 -3.47 -16.55 -42.26
N VAL A 14 -4.10 -15.43 -41.94
CA VAL A 14 -3.88 -14.70 -40.71
C VAL A 14 -4.45 -15.52 -39.55
N PHE A 15 -3.57 -16.18 -38.81
CA PHE A 15 -3.90 -16.72 -37.50
C PHE A 15 -4.11 -15.55 -36.54
N SER A 16 -5.37 -15.15 -36.35
CA SER A 16 -5.78 -14.25 -35.27
C SER A 16 -5.72 -15.05 -34.00
N CYS A 17 -4.64 -14.88 -33.22
CA CYS A 17 -4.60 -15.29 -31.82
C CYS A 17 -5.54 -14.37 -31.04
N THR A 18 -6.78 -14.77 -30.85
CA THR A 18 -7.63 -14.20 -29.81
C THR A 18 -7.10 -14.65 -28.46
N ASN A 19 -6.24 -13.83 -27.86
CA ASN A 19 -5.98 -13.91 -26.44
C ASN A 19 -7.30 -13.62 -25.72
N ASN A 20 -8.00 -14.68 -25.32
CA ASN A 20 -8.99 -14.59 -24.25
C ASN A 20 -8.25 -14.21 -22.97
N ALA A 21 -7.93 -12.94 -22.82
CA ALA A 21 -7.73 -12.36 -21.50
C ALA A 21 -9.05 -12.64 -20.77
N LYS A 22 -9.03 -13.62 -19.88
CA LYS A 22 -10.03 -13.69 -18.82
C LYS A 22 -9.97 -12.33 -18.15
N ASP A 23 -10.96 -11.49 -18.44
CA ASP A 23 -11.31 -10.37 -17.58
C ASP A 23 -11.57 -10.96 -16.19
N ASP A 24 -10.51 -11.03 -15.42
CA ASP A 24 -10.59 -11.23 -13.97
C ASP A 24 -11.16 -9.91 -13.44
N ASN A 25 -12.47 -9.78 -13.65
CA ASN A 25 -13.31 -8.73 -13.14
C ASN A 25 -13.51 -8.99 -11.64
N SER A 26 -12.40 -9.32 -10.95
CA SER A 26 -12.24 -9.07 -9.55
C SER A 26 -12.42 -7.55 -9.43
N LYS A 27 -13.67 -7.13 -9.22
CA LYS A 27 -13.98 -5.82 -8.68
C LYS A 27 -13.15 -5.70 -7.41
N LYS A 28 -11.90 -5.23 -7.54
CA LYS A 28 -11.22 -4.53 -6.46
C LYS A 28 -12.23 -3.48 -6.05
N ASN A 29 -12.98 -3.73 -4.99
CA ASN A 29 -13.60 -2.66 -4.23
C ASN A 29 -12.43 -1.72 -3.97
N ALA A 30 -12.38 -0.63 -4.73
CA ALA A 30 -11.34 0.36 -4.56
C ALA A 30 -11.38 0.69 -3.08
N ASP A 31 -10.32 0.36 -2.40
CA ASP A 31 -10.21 0.55 -0.96
C ASP A 31 -10.51 2.03 -0.71
N LYS A 32 -11.64 2.30 -0.07
CA LYS A 32 -12.13 3.66 0.14
C LYS A 32 -11.28 4.42 1.17
N ARG A 33 -10.24 3.77 1.71
CA ARG A 33 -9.31 4.36 2.66
C ARG A 33 -8.43 5.42 2.00
N ILE A 34 -8.16 6.50 2.72
CA ILE A 34 -7.32 7.60 2.26
C ILE A 34 -5.88 7.33 2.70
N ALA A 35 -4.98 7.15 1.74
CA ALA A 35 -3.55 7.00 2.03
C ALA A 35 -2.96 8.34 2.49
N LEU A 36 -2.38 8.35 3.69
CA LEU A 36 -1.71 9.52 4.23
C LEU A 36 -0.34 9.74 3.58
N ARG A 37 0.00 11.01 3.37
CA ARG A 37 1.26 11.46 2.76
C ARG A 37 2.02 12.36 3.72
N THR A 38 3.35 12.24 3.69
CA THR A 38 4.25 13.04 4.54
C THR A 38 4.64 14.38 3.94
N ASP A 39 4.38 14.58 2.65
CA ASP A 39 4.82 15.74 1.85
C ASP A 39 3.72 16.80 1.65
N THR A 40 2.58 16.62 2.31
CA THR A 40 1.43 17.53 2.15
C THR A 40 0.55 17.53 3.39
N ILE A 41 -0.32 18.53 3.51
CA ILE A 41 -1.40 18.53 4.50
C ILE A 41 -2.50 17.57 4.01
N ASN A 42 -2.80 16.57 4.80
CA ASN A 42 -3.86 15.60 4.51
C ASN A 42 -5.18 16.16 5.03
N THR A 43 -6.00 16.71 4.15
CA THR A 43 -7.34 17.19 4.50
C THR A 43 -8.33 16.03 4.38
N VAL A 44 -8.96 15.67 5.48
CA VAL A 44 -9.84 14.51 5.60
C VAL A 44 -11.12 14.87 6.37
N LYS A 45 -12.13 14.01 6.29
CA LYS A 45 -13.38 14.16 7.05
C LYS A 45 -13.37 13.28 8.30
N LEU A 46 -14.20 13.64 9.27
CA LEU A 46 -14.36 12.85 10.50
C LEU A 46 -14.86 11.42 10.23
N THR A 47 -15.51 11.19 9.09
CA THR A 47 -16.05 9.88 8.67
C THR A 47 -15.09 9.05 7.83
N ASP A 48 -13.92 9.59 7.48
CA ASP A 48 -12.97 8.91 6.61
C ASP A 48 -12.18 7.85 7.39
N THR A 49 -11.77 6.82 6.68
CA THR A 49 -10.78 5.85 7.16
C THR A 49 -9.47 6.12 6.47
N LEU A 50 -8.40 6.23 7.24
CA LEU A 50 -7.08 6.57 6.76
C LEU A 50 -6.18 5.34 6.79
N ILE A 51 -5.17 5.32 5.92
CA ILE A 51 -4.21 4.22 5.89
C ILE A 51 -2.78 4.75 5.79
N ILE A 52 -1.87 4.14 6.56
CA ILE A 52 -0.43 4.23 6.35
C ILE A 52 0.06 2.84 5.97
N PHE A 53 0.66 2.73 4.81
CA PHE A 53 1.28 1.50 4.34
C PHE A 53 2.74 1.45 4.79
N GLU A 54 3.11 0.35 5.44
CA GLU A 54 4.48 0.06 5.83
C GLU A 54 4.90 -1.30 5.29
N SER A 55 6.14 -1.39 4.82
CA SER A 55 6.74 -2.66 4.40
C SER A 55 8.05 -2.89 5.12
N THR A 56 8.29 -4.11 5.53
CA THR A 56 9.52 -4.53 6.18
C THR A 56 10.00 -5.86 5.60
N CYS A 57 11.31 -6.14 5.70
CA CYS A 57 11.82 -7.42 5.26
C CYS A 57 11.49 -8.51 6.29
N ARG A 58 11.13 -9.69 5.80
CA ARG A 58 10.94 -10.90 6.61
C ARG A 58 12.29 -11.36 7.16
N GLY A 59 12.35 -11.70 8.46
CA GLY A 59 13.58 -12.10 9.14
C GLY A 59 14.51 -10.95 9.55
N CYS A 60 14.19 -9.71 9.22
CA CYS A 60 14.94 -8.55 9.68
C CYS A 60 14.56 -8.17 11.12
N ALA A 61 15.43 -7.39 11.78
CA ALA A 61 15.19 -6.92 13.15
C ALA A 61 13.84 -6.21 13.32
N TYR A 62 13.36 -5.54 12.28
CA TYR A 62 12.05 -4.87 12.25
C TYR A 62 10.85 -5.80 12.17
N GLU A 63 10.99 -7.03 11.71
CA GLU A 63 9.86 -7.96 11.64
C GLU A 63 9.28 -8.24 13.02
N ARG A 64 10.15 -8.43 14.01
CA ARG A 64 9.74 -8.72 15.39
C ARG A 64 9.41 -7.46 16.19
N SER A 65 10.04 -6.35 15.85
CA SER A 65 9.84 -5.05 16.49
C SER A 65 8.77 -4.21 15.79
N THR A 66 7.68 -4.82 15.42
CA THR A 66 6.53 -4.12 14.85
C THR A 66 5.80 -3.24 15.86
N ASN A 67 6.50 -2.86 16.88
CA ASN A 67 6.08 -1.90 17.88
C ASN A 67 6.20 -0.51 17.28
N PHE A 68 5.16 -0.09 16.57
CA PHE A 68 5.00 1.32 16.25
C PHE A 68 4.59 2.05 17.52
N SER A 69 5.30 3.09 17.87
CA SER A 69 4.75 4.09 18.77
C SER A 69 4.15 5.19 17.94
N ILE A 70 2.89 5.43 18.14
CA ILE A 70 2.14 6.47 17.46
C ILE A 70 1.97 7.62 18.45
N SER A 71 2.37 8.81 18.02
CA SER A 71 2.17 10.03 18.82
C SER A 71 1.36 11.03 18.03
N ASP A 72 0.19 11.35 18.54
CA ASP A 72 -0.66 12.45 18.09
C ASP A 72 -0.79 13.44 19.23
N SER A 73 -0.20 14.62 19.08
CA SER A 73 -0.15 15.65 20.12
C SER A 73 -1.53 16.14 20.59
N MET A 74 -2.54 16.01 19.73
CA MET A 74 -3.89 16.53 19.96
C MET A 74 -4.93 15.43 20.22
N ASN A 75 -4.55 14.17 20.11
CA ASN A 75 -5.46 13.01 20.17
C ASN A 75 -6.66 13.17 19.20
N ILE A 76 -6.38 13.56 17.97
CA ILE A 76 -7.36 13.75 16.89
C ILE A 76 -7.53 12.47 16.08
N ILE A 77 -6.45 11.70 15.97
CA ILE A 77 -6.37 10.46 15.20
C ILE A 77 -6.14 9.28 16.13
N LYS A 78 -6.87 8.19 15.91
CA LYS A 78 -6.73 6.93 16.66
C LYS A 78 -6.27 5.83 15.70
N LEU A 79 -5.33 4.98 16.14
CA LEU A 79 -5.08 3.70 15.48
C LEU A 79 -6.25 2.76 15.79
N ASP A 80 -6.89 2.26 14.74
CA ASP A 80 -8.03 1.36 14.85
C ASP A 80 -7.60 -0.09 14.67
N ASP A 81 -6.79 -0.38 13.63
CA ASP A 81 -6.33 -1.73 13.33
C ASP A 81 -4.94 -1.73 12.68
N VAL A 82 -4.27 -2.89 12.70
CA VAL A 82 -3.03 -3.16 11.97
C VAL A 82 -3.16 -4.46 11.21
N ILE A 83 -3.39 -4.37 9.92
CA ILE A 83 -3.50 -5.54 9.05
C ILE A 83 -2.10 -5.93 8.59
N THR A 84 -1.68 -7.14 8.92
CA THR A 84 -0.36 -7.67 8.53
C THR A 84 -0.53 -8.70 7.42
N THR A 85 0.22 -8.54 6.34
CA THR A 85 0.23 -9.46 5.19
C THR A 85 1.65 -9.95 4.95
N ASP A 86 1.85 -11.27 4.97
CA ASP A 86 3.10 -11.91 4.53
C ASP A 86 3.07 -12.05 3.01
N ASN A 87 3.98 -11.35 2.34
CA ASN A 87 4.10 -11.38 0.89
C ASN A 87 5.20 -12.36 0.41
N SER A 88 5.72 -13.16 1.32
CA SER A 88 6.79 -14.12 1.02
C SER A 88 6.21 -15.37 0.36
N PRO A 89 6.84 -15.90 -0.70
CA PRO A 89 6.50 -17.23 -1.21
C PRO A 89 6.71 -18.30 -0.13
N ALA A 90 5.85 -19.30 -0.11
CA ALA A 90 5.83 -20.34 0.92
C ALA A 90 7.17 -21.11 1.07
N ASP A 91 7.96 -21.19 0.00
CA ASP A 91 9.19 -21.99 -0.10
C ASP A 91 10.46 -21.13 -0.12
N MET A 92 10.39 -19.83 0.20
CA MET A 92 11.55 -18.94 0.19
C MET A 92 11.91 -18.44 1.59
N ASP A 93 13.19 -18.53 1.93
CA ASP A 93 13.74 -17.79 3.05
C ASP A 93 13.86 -16.31 2.67
N GLY A 94 13.23 -15.44 3.45
CA GLY A 94 13.18 -14.00 3.19
C GLY A 94 11.86 -13.54 2.56
N GLY A 95 11.85 -12.35 1.96
CA GLY A 95 10.66 -11.71 1.41
C GLY A 95 10.28 -10.45 2.16
N SER A 96 8.99 -10.07 2.08
CA SER A 96 8.50 -8.85 2.74
C SER A 96 7.20 -9.11 3.49
N ILE A 97 7.05 -8.36 4.59
CA ILE A 97 5.81 -8.25 5.34
C ILE A 97 5.27 -6.84 5.17
N SER A 98 4.03 -6.74 4.71
CA SER A 98 3.31 -5.47 4.63
C SER A 98 2.44 -5.27 5.86
N LYS A 99 2.32 -4.02 6.30
CA LYS A 99 1.43 -3.59 7.37
C LYS A 99 0.63 -2.40 6.92
N ASP A 100 -0.68 -2.55 6.99
CA ASP A 100 -1.62 -1.47 6.80
C ASP A 100 -2.06 -0.98 8.17
N LEU A 101 -1.60 0.22 8.56
CA LEU A 101 -2.07 0.87 9.77
C LEU A 101 -3.36 1.61 9.43
N ILE A 102 -4.44 1.15 10.00
CA ILE A 102 -5.77 1.74 9.82
C ILE A 102 -6.01 2.77 10.90
N LEU A 103 -6.28 3.99 10.49
CA LEU A 103 -6.46 5.13 11.38
C LEU A 103 -7.84 5.73 11.19
N VAL A 104 -8.42 6.22 12.25
CA VAL A 104 -9.72 6.90 12.24
C VAL A 104 -9.63 8.26 12.93
N PRO A 105 -10.15 9.32 12.31
CA PRO A 105 -10.35 10.59 13.00
C PRO A 105 -11.39 10.45 14.10
N VAL A 106 -11.11 11.01 15.27
CA VAL A 106 -12.03 10.96 16.43
C VAL A 106 -12.61 12.33 16.80
N LYS A 107 -12.01 13.40 16.31
CA LYS A 107 -12.52 14.77 16.42
C LYS A 107 -11.96 15.67 15.33
N THR A 108 -12.63 16.77 15.04
CA THR A 108 -12.17 17.79 14.10
C THR A 108 -11.00 18.59 14.67
N GLY A 109 -10.16 19.11 13.78
CA GLY A 109 -9.02 19.97 14.13
C GLY A 109 -7.78 19.62 13.29
N THR A 110 -6.66 20.23 13.66
CA THR A 110 -5.38 20.01 13.00
C THR A 110 -4.39 19.36 13.97
N THR A 111 -3.66 18.36 13.48
CA THR A 111 -2.65 17.66 14.27
C THR A 111 -1.44 17.29 13.42
N ILE A 112 -0.33 17.00 14.12
CA ILE A 112 0.83 16.32 13.53
C ILE A 112 0.86 14.91 14.12
N PHE A 113 0.50 13.96 13.28
CA PHE A 113 0.57 12.53 13.61
C PHE A 113 1.98 12.03 13.31
N ARG A 114 2.64 11.40 14.28
CA ARG A 114 4.01 10.89 14.14
C ARG A 114 4.03 9.39 14.31
N LEU A 115 4.60 8.70 13.32
CA LEU A 115 4.83 7.27 13.35
C LEU A 115 6.30 7.00 13.68
N TYR A 116 6.54 6.29 14.78
CA TYR A 116 7.89 5.88 15.19
C TYR A 116 8.07 4.39 14.89
N LYS A 117 9.24 4.04 14.35
CA LYS A 117 9.66 2.66 14.16
C LYS A 117 10.84 2.35 15.07
N PHE A 118 10.81 1.20 15.74
CA PHE A 118 11.86 0.78 16.64
C PHE A 118 12.61 -0.42 16.09
N TRP A 119 13.95 -0.42 16.25
CA TRP A 119 14.80 -1.54 15.88
C TRP A 119 14.81 -2.66 16.93
N ALA A 120 14.41 -2.36 18.15
CA ALA A 120 14.38 -3.29 19.27
C ALA A 120 13.00 -3.29 19.93
N GLN A 121 12.84 -4.11 20.97
CA GLN A 121 11.59 -4.14 21.76
C GLN A 121 11.33 -2.85 22.51
N GLU A 122 12.38 -2.11 22.84
CA GLU A 122 12.28 -0.85 23.55
C GLU A 122 12.76 0.32 22.69
N LYS A 123 12.07 1.45 22.82
CA LYS A 123 12.40 2.69 22.13
C LYS A 123 13.71 3.27 22.67
N THR A 124 14.65 3.56 21.78
CA THR A 124 15.89 4.26 22.10
C THR A 124 15.84 5.72 21.61
N ALA A 125 16.77 6.55 22.11
CA ALA A 125 16.92 7.93 21.61
C ALA A 125 17.22 7.98 20.10
N ARG A 126 17.89 6.97 19.57
CA ARG A 126 18.19 6.85 18.15
C ARG A 126 16.94 6.61 17.30
N ASP A 127 16.02 5.78 17.79
CA ASP A 127 14.76 5.50 17.11
C ASP A 127 13.87 6.73 17.08
N SER A 128 13.93 7.54 18.13
CA SER A 128 13.16 8.79 18.23
C SER A 128 13.55 9.84 17.19
N ALA A 129 14.75 9.75 16.61
CA ALA A 129 15.19 10.63 15.53
C ALA A 129 14.62 10.20 14.15
N ASN A 130 14.13 8.97 14.02
CA ASN A 130 13.62 8.39 12.78
C ASN A 130 12.10 8.21 12.86
N PHE A 131 11.36 9.26 12.62
CA PHE A 131 9.89 9.21 12.56
C PHE A 131 9.36 9.78 11.25
N ALA A 132 8.23 9.27 10.80
CA ALA A 132 7.43 9.87 9.76
C ALA A 132 6.39 10.82 10.38
N SER A 133 6.27 12.03 9.86
CA SER A 133 5.28 13.02 10.29
C SER A 133 4.22 13.22 9.21
N TYR A 134 2.98 13.24 9.63
CA TYR A 134 1.82 13.48 8.78
C TYR A 134 1.05 14.67 9.34
N GLU A 135 0.97 15.75 8.58
CA GLU A 135 0.09 16.88 8.92
C GLU A 135 -1.33 16.53 8.48
N ILE A 136 -2.28 16.58 9.40
CA ILE A 136 -3.66 16.16 9.16
C ILE A 136 -4.61 17.25 9.63
N GLU A 137 -5.50 17.68 8.72
CA GLU A 137 -6.62 18.57 8.99
C GLU A 137 -7.92 17.78 8.87
N VAL A 138 -8.63 17.59 9.99
CA VAL A 138 -9.92 16.87 10.04
C VAL A 138 -11.07 17.89 10.01
N LYS A 139 -11.91 17.79 9.00
CA LYS A 139 -13.14 18.57 8.81
C LYS A 139 -14.38 17.74 9.13
N GLN A 140 -15.50 18.43 9.29
CA GLN A 140 -16.81 17.75 9.42
C GLN A 140 -17.23 17.09 8.11
#